data_87ca96e99d660d4807c86c584f6f3d9c
#
_entry.id   87ca96e99d660d4807c86c584f6f3d9c
#
_cell.length_a   1.000
_cell.length_b   1.000
_cell.length_c   1.000
_cell.angle_alpha   90.00
_cell.angle_beta   90.00
_cell.angle_gamma   90.00
#
_symmetry.space_group_name_H-M   'P 1'
#
loop_
_entity.id
_entity.type
_entity.pdbx_description
1 polymer ?
#
loop_
_entity_poly.entity_id
_entity_poly.type
_entity_poly.pdbx_seq_one_letter_code
_entity_poly.pdbx_strand_id
1 'polypeptide(L)'
;MGSWRLLFSDSRGVVYDHPELLAAVRSGDEQLAPRERPTSLPAGARLAMLPGRRPVGIDPDSGAPVVLGEVKVGRKRFVPNAVAATLPPGWTRTLLPASARHPLAFGGDDAPILPQWAYTAAALGADGPVAFAMHTDRRGHWSVETHSTEDLPERVAERLASSDNPIWTQLSRCALEWSCFTAQNTFYLRDEGAIPASSGCNARCIGCLSEQQEGMPPSSHERIRQPPTAEEMGEVAAEHLANARGRVMVSFGQGCEGEPTTRWREIAKAIRIARERTASGSIHVNTNGSLPRALGALFDAGLDACRISMNSASPDLYDAYYRPIGYGLADVVRSMRVAKEKGGYLSLNLLTFPGVTDREEEAERLCRLVADVGVDQVQTRSLAIDPDVYMDVARERGGAGRPIGIRKLVAELKRARPGLVIGNFSRAMKERASR
;
A
#
# COMPACT_ATOMS: atom_id res chain seq x y z
N MET A 1 30.60 -10.09 -2.70
CA MET A 1 29.14 -10.04 -2.76
C MET A 1 28.62 -11.10 -1.81
N GLY A 2 27.57 -10.80 -1.00
CA GLY A 2 27.04 -11.81 -0.07
C GLY A 2 26.39 -12.94 -0.84
N SER A 3 26.65 -14.17 -0.43
CA SER A 3 26.06 -15.37 -1.05
C SER A 3 24.65 -15.62 -0.48
N TRP A 4 23.64 -14.88 -0.98
CA TRP A 4 22.24 -15.15 -0.65
C TRP A 4 21.73 -16.27 -1.55
N ARG A 5 21.25 -17.39 -0.95
CA ARG A 5 20.78 -18.55 -1.69
C ARG A 5 19.33 -18.38 -2.13
N LEU A 6 19.01 -18.98 -3.28
CA LEU A 6 17.66 -19.01 -3.82
C LEU A 6 16.72 -19.79 -2.89
N LEU A 7 15.57 -19.20 -2.57
CA LEU A 7 14.45 -19.88 -1.91
C LEU A 7 13.42 -20.35 -2.94
N PHE A 8 12.88 -21.53 -2.73
CA PHE A 8 11.79 -22.09 -3.51
C PHE A 8 10.86 -22.92 -2.62
N SER A 9 9.67 -23.25 -3.10
CA SER A 9 8.71 -24.06 -2.34
C SER A 9 8.12 -25.20 -3.14
N ASP A 10 7.62 -26.22 -2.44
CA ASP A 10 6.73 -27.22 -3.02
C ASP A 10 5.28 -26.65 -3.17
N SER A 11 4.37 -27.45 -3.75
CA SER A 11 2.95 -27.09 -3.96
C SER A 11 2.15 -26.90 -2.67
N ARG A 12 2.69 -27.28 -1.51
CA ARG A 12 2.09 -27.09 -0.19
C ARG A 12 2.65 -25.87 0.54
N GLY A 13 3.59 -25.13 -0.10
CA GLY A 13 4.21 -23.96 0.48
C GLY A 13 5.35 -24.25 1.46
N VAL A 14 5.84 -25.51 1.53
CA VAL A 14 7.05 -25.80 2.30
C VAL A 14 8.25 -25.20 1.58
N VAL A 15 8.98 -24.34 2.28
CA VAL A 15 10.11 -23.58 1.71
C VAL A 15 11.41 -24.36 1.87
N TYR A 16 12.21 -24.33 0.82
CA TYR A 16 13.55 -24.92 0.71
C TYR A 16 14.53 -23.88 0.16
N ASP A 17 15.81 -24.10 0.34
CA ASP A 17 16.88 -23.35 -0.31
C ASP A 17 17.61 -24.22 -1.36
N HIS A 18 18.09 -23.56 -2.41
CA HIS A 18 18.86 -24.24 -3.43
C HIS A 18 20.34 -24.32 -3.00
N PRO A 19 21.00 -25.48 -3.12
CA PRO A 19 22.37 -25.64 -2.63
C PRO A 19 23.41 -24.80 -3.39
N GLU A 20 23.19 -24.56 -4.68
CA GLU A 20 24.16 -23.92 -5.57
C GLU A 20 23.71 -22.55 -6.09
N LEU A 21 22.43 -22.41 -6.49
CA LEU A 21 21.94 -21.16 -7.08
C LEU A 21 21.81 -20.04 -6.05
N LEU A 22 22.26 -18.85 -6.44
CA LEU A 22 22.07 -17.63 -5.70
C LEU A 22 20.68 -17.04 -6.00
N ALA A 23 20.19 -16.19 -5.11
CA ALA A 23 18.92 -15.51 -5.29
C ALA A 23 19.00 -14.51 -6.45
N ALA A 24 18.06 -14.60 -7.38
CA ALA A 24 17.76 -13.51 -8.29
C ALA A 24 16.72 -12.58 -7.68
N VAL A 25 16.74 -11.32 -8.10
CA VAL A 25 15.73 -10.30 -7.82
C VAL A 25 15.22 -9.71 -9.11
N ARG A 26 14.06 -9.05 -9.06
CA ARG A 26 13.44 -8.41 -10.22
C ARG A 26 13.27 -6.91 -10.00
N SER A 27 13.58 -6.12 -11.03
CA SER A 27 13.32 -4.68 -11.13
C SER A 27 12.71 -4.38 -12.50
N GLY A 28 11.43 -4.00 -12.52
CA GLY A 28 10.67 -3.96 -13.77
C GLY A 28 10.60 -5.33 -14.46
N ASP A 29 11.09 -5.42 -15.70
CA ASP A 29 11.19 -6.69 -16.45
C ASP A 29 12.55 -7.38 -16.24
N GLU A 30 13.53 -6.70 -15.69
CA GLU A 30 14.89 -7.25 -15.53
C GLU A 30 14.99 -8.18 -14.32
N GLN A 31 15.54 -9.38 -14.54
CA GLN A 31 15.88 -10.34 -13.49
C GLN A 31 17.41 -10.43 -13.39
N LEU A 32 17.94 -10.15 -12.22
CA LEU A 32 19.37 -9.94 -12.02
C LEU A 32 19.85 -10.34 -10.62
N ALA A 33 21.15 -10.46 -10.46
CA ALA A 33 21.76 -10.58 -9.14
C ALA A 33 21.51 -9.29 -8.31
N PRO A 34 21.15 -9.41 -7.02
CA PRO A 34 20.90 -8.24 -6.20
C PRO A 34 22.17 -7.40 -6.00
N ARG A 35 22.05 -6.10 -6.25
CA ARG A 35 23.14 -5.12 -6.06
C ARG A 35 23.08 -4.39 -4.72
N GLU A 36 21.98 -4.54 -3.99
CA GLU A 36 21.81 -3.97 -2.66
C GLU A 36 21.81 -5.05 -1.58
N ARG A 37 22.13 -4.65 -0.35
CA ARG A 37 22.05 -5.58 0.80
C ARG A 37 20.60 -5.71 1.26
N PRO A 38 20.10 -6.96 1.43
CA PRO A 38 18.83 -7.21 2.07
C PRO A 38 18.90 -6.90 3.57
N THR A 39 17.76 -6.91 4.21
CA THR A 39 17.62 -6.92 5.66
C THR A 39 17.21 -8.31 6.14
N SER A 40 17.51 -8.68 7.39
CA SER A 40 16.89 -9.85 8.02
C SER A 40 15.39 -9.77 7.85
N LEU A 41 14.72 -10.91 7.71
CA LEU A 41 13.27 -10.94 7.55
C LEU A 41 12.61 -10.22 8.75
N PRO A 42 11.87 -9.11 8.52
CA PRO A 42 11.30 -8.33 9.62
C PRO A 42 10.33 -9.17 10.47
N ALA A 43 10.25 -8.88 11.77
CA ALA A 43 9.22 -9.45 12.63
C ALA A 43 7.83 -9.16 12.05
N GLY A 44 6.95 -10.17 12.01
CA GLY A 44 5.64 -10.11 11.34
C GLY A 44 5.68 -10.29 9.81
N ALA A 45 6.85 -10.34 9.18
CA ALA A 45 6.97 -10.74 7.79
C ALA A 45 6.81 -12.26 7.65
N ARG A 46 6.31 -12.69 6.48
CA ARG A 46 6.13 -14.12 6.18
C ARG A 46 6.66 -14.43 4.79
N LEU A 47 7.26 -15.61 4.63
CA LEU A 47 7.53 -16.16 3.32
C LEU A 47 6.23 -16.69 2.72
N ALA A 48 6.03 -16.42 1.44
CA ALA A 48 4.83 -16.79 0.69
C ALA A 48 5.21 -17.47 -0.62
N MET A 49 4.58 -18.59 -0.91
CA MET A 49 4.65 -19.24 -2.21
C MET A 49 3.96 -18.38 -3.27
N LEU A 50 4.55 -18.29 -4.46
CA LEU A 50 3.95 -17.69 -5.64
C LEU A 50 3.41 -18.79 -6.57
N PRO A 51 2.11 -19.10 -6.52
CA PRO A 51 1.56 -20.20 -7.31
C PRO A 51 1.70 -19.90 -8.81
N GLY A 52 2.10 -20.94 -9.58
CA GLY A 52 2.31 -20.81 -11.02
C GLY A 52 3.50 -19.96 -11.44
N ARG A 53 4.41 -19.65 -10.52
CA ARG A 53 5.66 -18.93 -10.79
C ARG A 53 6.84 -19.81 -10.50
N ARG A 54 7.66 -20.15 -11.53
CA ARG A 54 8.93 -20.85 -11.30
C ARG A 54 9.96 -19.94 -10.68
N PRO A 55 10.76 -20.41 -9.73
CA PRO A 55 11.86 -19.65 -9.17
C PRO A 55 12.89 -19.32 -10.25
N VAL A 56 13.46 -18.13 -10.18
CA VAL A 56 14.65 -17.76 -10.96
C VAL A 56 15.79 -17.53 -9.99
N GLY A 57 16.90 -18.24 -10.21
CA GLY A 57 18.15 -18.07 -9.49
C GLY A 57 19.22 -17.45 -10.38
N ILE A 58 20.37 -17.17 -9.79
CA ILE A 58 21.59 -16.75 -10.50
C ILE A 58 22.58 -17.91 -10.40
N ASP A 59 23.06 -18.34 -11.53
CA ASP A 59 24.19 -19.27 -11.62
C ASP A 59 25.47 -18.58 -11.13
N PRO A 60 26.16 -19.10 -10.11
CA PRO A 60 27.30 -18.41 -9.50
C PRO A 60 28.51 -18.29 -10.43
N ASP A 61 28.67 -19.19 -11.40
CA ASP A 61 29.82 -19.24 -12.28
C ASP A 61 29.66 -18.28 -13.47
N SER A 62 28.49 -18.31 -14.12
CA SER A 62 28.21 -17.46 -15.28
C SER A 62 27.60 -16.11 -14.92
N GLY A 63 27.01 -15.95 -13.73
CA GLY A 63 26.25 -14.78 -13.32
C GLY A 63 24.89 -14.64 -14.03
N ALA A 64 24.49 -15.63 -14.83
CA ALA A 64 23.26 -15.59 -15.61
C ALA A 64 22.03 -16.00 -14.80
N PRO A 65 20.84 -15.42 -15.09
CA PRO A 65 19.60 -15.90 -14.52
C PRO A 65 19.21 -17.28 -15.08
N VAL A 66 18.81 -18.18 -14.20
CA VAL A 66 18.41 -19.55 -14.53
C VAL A 66 17.02 -19.81 -13.96
N VAL A 67 16.09 -20.22 -14.80
CA VAL A 67 14.75 -20.70 -14.35
C VAL A 67 14.90 -22.10 -13.79
N LEU A 68 14.52 -22.28 -12.52
CA LEU A 68 14.64 -23.56 -11.85
C LEU A 68 13.62 -24.58 -12.43
N GLY A 69 14.14 -25.69 -12.93
CA GLY A 69 13.34 -26.80 -13.45
C GLY A 69 12.72 -27.67 -12.36
N GLU A 70 12.47 -28.96 -12.68
CA GLU A 70 12.12 -29.95 -11.68
C GLU A 70 13.27 -30.12 -10.68
N VAL A 71 12.94 -30.18 -9.39
CA VAL A 71 13.90 -30.35 -8.31
C VAL A 71 13.71 -31.68 -7.59
N LYS A 72 14.79 -32.18 -7.02
CA LYS A 72 14.78 -33.34 -6.12
C LYS A 72 15.19 -32.90 -4.72
N VAL A 73 14.29 -33.09 -3.75
CA VAL A 73 14.57 -32.83 -2.34
C VAL A 73 14.36 -34.16 -1.57
N GLY A 74 15.44 -34.75 -1.10
CA GLY A 74 15.42 -36.07 -0.55
C GLY A 74 14.92 -37.12 -1.56
N ARG A 75 13.79 -37.78 -1.28
CA ARG A 75 13.16 -38.77 -2.19
C ARG A 75 12.06 -38.17 -3.08
N LYS A 76 11.69 -36.88 -2.90
CA LYS A 76 10.62 -36.25 -3.65
C LYS A 76 11.16 -35.51 -4.88
N ARG A 77 10.44 -35.62 -6.00
CA ARG A 77 10.63 -34.79 -7.19
C ARG A 77 9.40 -33.96 -7.41
N PHE A 78 9.58 -32.67 -7.71
CA PHE A 78 8.46 -31.75 -7.97
C PHE A 78 8.90 -30.53 -8.76
N VAL A 79 7.93 -29.85 -9.39
CA VAL A 79 8.12 -28.55 -9.99
C VAL A 79 8.00 -27.51 -8.89
N PRO A 80 9.05 -26.71 -8.64
CA PRO A 80 9.04 -25.73 -7.56
C PRO A 80 8.27 -24.47 -7.92
N ASN A 81 7.74 -23.81 -6.88
CA ASN A 81 7.20 -22.47 -6.96
C ASN A 81 8.19 -21.43 -6.38
N ALA A 82 8.19 -20.23 -6.96
CA ALA A 82 8.94 -19.11 -6.42
C ALA A 82 8.44 -18.72 -5.04
N VAL A 83 9.33 -18.12 -4.24
CA VAL A 83 9.03 -17.62 -2.89
C VAL A 83 9.26 -16.12 -2.83
N ALA A 84 8.32 -15.42 -2.23
CA ALA A 84 8.41 -14.01 -1.90
C ALA A 84 8.31 -13.81 -0.39
N ALA A 85 8.52 -12.59 0.08
CA ALA A 85 8.15 -12.18 1.43
C ALA A 85 6.98 -11.19 1.39
N THR A 86 6.11 -11.23 2.40
CA THR A 86 5.20 -10.14 2.75
C THR A 86 5.86 -9.28 3.82
N LEU A 87 5.60 -7.98 3.81
CA LEU A 87 6.21 -7.03 4.74
C LEU A 87 5.18 -6.49 5.74
N PRO A 88 5.54 -6.31 7.00
CA PRO A 88 4.68 -5.64 7.97
C PRO A 88 4.58 -4.13 7.66
N PRO A 89 3.61 -3.42 8.27
CA PRO A 89 3.51 -1.98 8.18
C PRO A 89 4.82 -1.26 8.56
N GLY A 90 5.12 -0.14 7.92
CA GLY A 90 6.36 0.61 8.14
C GLY A 90 7.53 0.20 7.24
N TRP A 91 7.36 -0.83 6.43
CA TRP A 91 8.37 -1.30 5.48
C TRP A 91 7.96 -1.04 4.03
N THR A 92 8.95 -0.81 3.18
CA THR A 92 8.77 -0.64 1.74
C THR A 92 9.70 -1.60 1.01
N ARG A 93 9.18 -2.36 0.06
CA ARG A 93 10.00 -3.23 -0.78
C ARG A 93 10.93 -2.40 -1.67
N THR A 94 12.13 -2.90 -1.89
CA THR A 94 13.12 -2.29 -2.78
C THR A 94 13.31 -3.08 -4.06
N LEU A 95 12.98 -4.37 -4.04
CA LEU A 95 13.05 -5.27 -5.20
C LEU A 95 11.89 -6.26 -5.19
N LEU A 96 11.51 -6.73 -6.37
CA LEU A 96 10.47 -7.74 -6.59
C LEU A 96 11.08 -9.15 -6.61
N PRO A 97 10.29 -10.21 -6.31
CA PRO A 97 10.74 -11.58 -6.47
C PRO A 97 10.96 -11.89 -7.96
N ALA A 98 12.11 -12.49 -8.27
CA ALA A 98 12.39 -13.00 -9.60
C ALA A 98 11.63 -14.31 -9.81
N SER A 99 10.89 -14.39 -10.92
CA SER A 99 10.11 -15.58 -11.26
C SER A 99 9.74 -15.61 -12.74
N ALA A 100 9.45 -16.80 -13.25
CA ALA A 100 8.91 -17.01 -14.59
C ALA A 100 7.51 -17.62 -14.51
N ARG A 101 6.57 -17.13 -15.32
CA ARG A 101 5.23 -17.75 -15.47
C ARG A 101 5.38 -19.17 -16.00
N HIS A 102 4.61 -20.09 -15.47
CA HIS A 102 4.62 -21.47 -15.92
C HIS A 102 3.21 -22.04 -16.07
N PRO A 103 2.69 -22.15 -17.30
CA PRO A 103 1.33 -22.60 -17.57
C PRO A 103 1.02 -23.99 -16.99
N LEU A 104 1.94 -24.92 -17.16
CA LEU A 104 1.72 -26.35 -16.84
C LEU A 104 1.62 -26.70 -15.34
N ALA A 105 1.95 -25.77 -14.43
CA ALA A 105 1.88 -26.05 -12.99
C ALA A 105 0.45 -26.17 -12.45
N PHE A 106 -0.57 -25.76 -13.24
CA PHE A 106 -1.98 -25.73 -12.81
C PHE A 106 -2.97 -26.39 -13.81
N GLY A 107 -2.47 -27.10 -14.81
CA GLY A 107 -3.33 -27.82 -15.76
C GLY A 107 -4.10 -26.93 -16.75
N GLY A 108 -3.68 -25.68 -16.94
CA GLY A 108 -4.23 -24.71 -17.89
C GLY A 108 -3.15 -24.01 -18.71
N ASP A 109 -3.55 -23.32 -19.76
CA ASP A 109 -2.63 -22.65 -20.69
C ASP A 109 -1.98 -21.41 -20.10
N ASP A 110 -2.53 -20.84 -19.01
CA ASP A 110 -2.03 -19.64 -18.34
C ASP A 110 -1.75 -19.84 -16.85
N ALA A 111 -0.64 -19.28 -16.37
CA ALA A 111 -0.36 -19.20 -14.95
C ALA A 111 -1.36 -18.25 -14.25
N PRO A 112 -1.87 -18.58 -13.05
CA PRO A 112 -2.85 -17.76 -12.37
C PRO A 112 -2.31 -16.36 -12.09
N ILE A 113 -3.19 -15.35 -12.12
CA ILE A 113 -2.89 -14.02 -11.62
C ILE A 113 -2.74 -14.12 -10.10
N LEU A 114 -1.65 -13.55 -9.58
CA LEU A 114 -1.37 -13.59 -8.15
C LEU A 114 -2.36 -12.72 -7.36
N PRO A 115 -2.73 -13.13 -6.13
CA PRO A 115 -3.53 -12.31 -5.22
C PRO A 115 -2.92 -10.92 -4.98
N GLN A 116 -3.74 -9.99 -4.51
CA GLN A 116 -3.33 -8.61 -4.24
C GLN A 116 -2.44 -8.49 -2.99
N TRP A 117 -1.16 -8.86 -3.12
CA TRP A 117 -0.15 -8.71 -2.08
C TRP A 117 1.04 -7.88 -2.56
N ALA A 118 1.72 -7.25 -1.63
CA ALA A 118 2.95 -6.51 -1.91
C ALA A 118 4.16 -7.46 -1.85
N TYR A 119 4.33 -8.26 -2.86
CA TYR A 119 5.41 -9.26 -2.96
C TYR A 119 6.79 -8.62 -2.98
N THR A 120 7.66 -9.05 -2.08
CA THR A 120 9.03 -8.57 -1.92
C THR A 120 9.99 -9.71 -2.17
N ALA A 121 11.11 -9.45 -2.84
CA ALA A 121 12.16 -10.46 -3.03
C ALA A 121 12.70 -10.94 -1.68
N ALA A 122 12.89 -12.25 -1.58
CA ALA A 122 13.42 -12.95 -0.40
C ALA A 122 14.53 -13.90 -0.81
N ALA A 123 15.43 -14.19 0.14
CA ALA A 123 16.53 -15.11 -0.02
C ALA A 123 16.91 -15.76 1.31
N LEU A 124 17.78 -16.77 1.29
CA LEU A 124 18.42 -17.27 2.50
C LEU A 124 19.81 -16.66 2.66
N GLY A 125 19.99 -15.93 3.75
CA GLY A 125 21.30 -15.42 4.20
C GLY A 125 21.97 -16.38 5.19
N ALA A 126 23.15 -16.00 5.68
CA ALA A 126 23.90 -16.81 6.66
C ALA A 126 23.14 -17.00 7.97
N ASP A 127 22.42 -15.97 8.43
CA ASP A 127 21.73 -15.97 9.72
C ASP A 127 20.21 -16.23 9.58
N GLY A 128 19.75 -16.73 8.41
CA GLY A 128 18.35 -17.02 8.14
C GLY A 128 17.76 -16.24 6.98
N PRO A 129 16.41 -16.28 6.81
CA PRO A 129 15.74 -15.61 5.72
C PRO A 129 15.94 -14.09 5.75
N VAL A 130 16.10 -13.50 4.56
CA VAL A 130 16.26 -12.06 4.35
C VAL A 130 15.24 -11.56 3.33
N ALA A 131 14.93 -10.25 3.38
CA ALA A 131 14.05 -9.58 2.43
C ALA A 131 14.72 -8.34 1.84
N PHE A 132 14.43 -8.04 0.56
CA PHE A 132 14.89 -6.82 -0.11
C PHE A 132 13.91 -5.69 0.15
N ALA A 133 14.07 -5.04 1.29
CA ALA A 133 13.19 -4.00 1.80
C ALA A 133 13.96 -2.96 2.61
N MET A 134 13.30 -1.83 2.86
CA MET A 134 13.80 -0.78 3.74
C MET A 134 12.74 -0.40 4.78
N HIS A 135 13.17 -0.12 6.00
CA HIS A 135 12.31 0.37 7.06
C HIS A 135 12.11 1.89 6.88
N THR A 136 10.92 2.30 6.46
CA THR A 136 10.59 3.69 6.15
C THR A 136 9.89 4.44 7.26
N ASP A 137 9.22 3.73 8.18
CA ASP A 137 8.55 4.37 9.33
C ASP A 137 8.60 3.47 10.58
N ARG A 138 9.41 3.85 11.56
CA ARG A 138 9.68 3.08 12.79
C ARG A 138 8.66 3.39 13.88
N ARG A 139 7.46 2.83 13.76
CA ARG A 139 6.40 2.99 14.77
C ARG A 139 5.99 1.64 15.33
N GLY A 140 6.58 1.30 16.48
CA GLY A 140 6.39 -0.01 17.10
C GLY A 140 4.96 -0.37 17.49
N HIS A 141 4.08 0.62 17.73
CA HIS A 141 2.67 0.38 18.08
C HIS A 141 1.82 -0.14 16.89
N TRP A 142 2.35 -0.16 15.67
CA TRP A 142 1.73 -0.78 14.50
C TRP A 142 2.32 -2.17 14.20
N SER A 143 2.86 -2.84 15.21
CA SER A 143 3.36 -4.20 15.07
C SER A 143 2.21 -5.18 14.85
N VAL A 144 2.33 -6.02 13.82
CA VAL A 144 1.36 -7.09 13.50
C VAL A 144 1.16 -8.05 14.69
N GLU A 145 2.22 -8.26 15.49
CA GLU A 145 2.22 -9.22 16.59
C GLU A 145 1.45 -8.71 17.82
N THR A 146 1.39 -7.39 18.01
CA THR A 146 0.85 -6.79 19.25
C THR A 146 -0.30 -5.83 19.01
N HIS A 147 -0.69 -5.60 17.73
CA HIS A 147 -1.73 -4.64 17.40
C HIS A 147 -3.12 -5.09 17.85
N SER A 148 -3.46 -6.33 17.55
CA SER A 148 -4.73 -6.93 17.92
C SER A 148 -4.63 -7.66 19.27
N THR A 149 -5.66 -7.54 20.09
CA THR A 149 -5.79 -8.20 21.40
C THR A 149 -6.93 -9.21 21.37
N GLU A 150 -6.92 -10.17 22.30
CA GLU A 150 -7.90 -11.25 22.35
C GLU A 150 -9.34 -10.74 22.61
N ASP A 151 -9.51 -9.57 23.24
CA ASP A 151 -10.79 -8.93 23.55
C ASP A 151 -11.41 -8.16 22.36
N LEU A 152 -10.75 -8.10 21.19
CA LEU A 152 -11.29 -7.40 20.02
C LEU A 152 -12.70 -7.89 19.59
N PRO A 153 -12.96 -9.20 19.49
CA PRO A 153 -14.30 -9.68 19.11
C PRO A 153 -15.39 -9.25 20.09
N GLU A 154 -15.11 -9.23 21.39
CA GLU A 154 -16.02 -8.78 22.43
C GLU A 154 -16.33 -7.29 22.29
N ARG A 155 -15.32 -6.44 22.14
CA ARG A 155 -15.49 -4.99 21.89
C ARG A 155 -16.32 -4.70 20.65
N VAL A 156 -16.11 -5.47 19.59
CA VAL A 156 -16.90 -5.35 18.36
C VAL A 156 -18.35 -5.73 18.61
N ALA A 157 -18.61 -6.84 19.31
CA ALA A 157 -19.97 -7.30 19.65
C ALA A 157 -20.73 -6.29 20.51
N GLU A 158 -20.09 -5.75 21.56
CA GLU A 158 -20.65 -4.70 22.41
C GLU A 158 -21.04 -3.45 21.61
N ARG A 159 -20.19 -3.03 20.69
CA ARG A 159 -20.44 -1.86 19.83
C ARG A 159 -21.65 -2.10 18.91
N LEU A 160 -21.71 -3.26 18.28
CA LEU A 160 -22.81 -3.63 17.38
C LEU A 160 -24.15 -3.76 18.15
N ALA A 161 -24.13 -4.20 19.40
CA ALA A 161 -25.32 -4.27 20.25
C ALA A 161 -25.80 -2.89 20.71
N SER A 162 -24.92 -1.89 20.75
CA SER A 162 -25.23 -0.55 21.27
C SER A 162 -25.53 0.50 20.19
N SER A 163 -25.39 0.17 18.89
CA SER A 163 -25.56 1.15 17.80
C SER A 163 -25.95 0.49 16.48
N ASP A 164 -26.99 1.03 15.85
CA ASP A 164 -27.44 0.63 14.49
C ASP A 164 -26.69 1.38 13.37
N ASN A 165 -25.69 2.21 13.71
CA ASN A 165 -24.92 2.98 12.73
C ASN A 165 -24.18 2.04 11.76
N PRO A 166 -24.43 2.11 10.44
CA PRO A 166 -23.88 1.17 9.44
C PRO A 166 -22.36 1.19 9.36
N ILE A 167 -21.70 2.25 9.84
CA ILE A 167 -20.24 2.33 9.94
C ILE A 167 -19.70 1.18 10.81
N TRP A 168 -20.34 0.89 11.95
CA TRP A 168 -19.89 -0.17 12.84
C TRP A 168 -19.99 -1.54 12.21
N THR A 169 -21.05 -1.80 11.44
CA THR A 169 -21.20 -3.05 10.66
C THR A 169 -20.09 -3.21 9.63
N GLN A 170 -19.74 -2.14 8.89
CA GLN A 170 -18.63 -2.20 7.95
C GLN A 170 -17.28 -2.37 8.65
N LEU A 171 -17.04 -1.61 9.73
CA LEU A 171 -15.77 -1.68 10.45
C LEU A 171 -15.58 -3.00 11.20
N SER A 172 -16.66 -3.66 11.64
CA SER A 172 -16.57 -4.99 12.27
C SER A 172 -15.98 -6.02 11.30
N ARG A 173 -16.44 -6.03 10.05
CA ARG A 173 -15.88 -6.86 9.00
C ARG A 173 -14.44 -6.50 8.68
N CYS A 174 -14.15 -5.21 8.55
CA CYS A 174 -12.79 -4.73 8.32
C CYS A 174 -11.83 -5.18 9.44
N ALA A 175 -12.26 -5.11 10.70
CA ALA A 175 -11.46 -5.42 11.87
C ALA A 175 -11.22 -6.93 12.04
N LEU A 176 -12.27 -7.75 11.88
CA LEU A 176 -12.26 -9.17 12.20
C LEU A 176 -11.92 -10.06 10.99
N GLU A 177 -12.49 -9.77 9.80
CA GLU A 177 -12.29 -10.60 8.61
C GLU A 177 -10.99 -10.21 7.87
N TRP A 178 -10.69 -8.90 7.78
CA TRP A 178 -9.57 -8.37 6.99
C TRP A 178 -8.42 -7.82 7.82
N SER A 179 -8.48 -7.94 9.13
CA SER A 179 -7.43 -7.50 10.07
C SER A 179 -6.96 -6.06 9.83
N CYS A 180 -7.88 -5.17 9.44
CA CYS A 180 -7.58 -3.76 9.14
C CYS A 180 -7.28 -3.00 10.44
N PHE A 181 -6.04 -2.57 10.61
CA PHE A 181 -5.58 -1.88 11.82
C PHE A 181 -6.33 -0.58 12.10
N THR A 182 -6.67 0.18 11.05
CA THR A 182 -7.43 1.43 11.22
C THR A 182 -8.85 1.17 11.71
N ALA A 183 -9.51 0.10 11.23
CA ALA A 183 -10.80 -0.33 11.74
C ALA A 183 -10.70 -0.81 13.20
N GLN A 184 -9.69 -1.62 13.53
CA GLN A 184 -9.44 -2.06 14.90
C GLN A 184 -9.20 -0.87 15.84
N ASN A 185 -8.42 0.14 15.41
CA ASN A 185 -8.20 1.35 16.19
C ASN A 185 -9.49 2.10 16.53
N THR A 186 -10.50 2.05 15.65
CA THR A 186 -11.79 2.68 15.94
C THR A 186 -12.49 2.00 17.12
N PHE A 187 -12.46 0.67 17.19
CA PHE A 187 -13.01 -0.10 18.33
C PHE A 187 -12.18 0.05 19.60
N TYR A 188 -10.87 0.15 19.46
CA TYR A 188 -9.97 0.35 20.61
C TYR A 188 -9.94 1.79 21.12
N LEU A 189 -10.52 2.75 20.41
CA LEU A 189 -10.40 4.19 20.66
C LEU A 189 -8.92 4.60 20.83
N ARG A 190 -8.13 4.38 19.75
CA ARG A 190 -6.70 4.74 19.72
C ARG A 190 -6.26 5.19 18.33
N ASP A 191 -5.27 6.08 18.28
CA ASP A 191 -4.58 6.55 17.06
C ASP A 191 -5.54 6.94 15.90
N GLU A 192 -5.39 6.34 14.70
CA GLU A 192 -6.17 6.63 13.50
C GLU A 192 -7.42 5.75 13.42
N GLY A 193 -8.60 6.34 13.60
CA GLY A 193 -9.89 5.70 13.37
C GLY A 193 -10.35 5.81 11.92
N ALA A 194 -11.17 4.87 11.46
CA ALA A 194 -11.72 4.82 10.10
C ALA A 194 -13.16 5.30 10.04
N ILE A 195 -13.48 6.14 9.03
CA ILE A 195 -14.85 6.60 8.74
C ILE A 195 -15.15 6.29 7.27
N PRO A 196 -15.65 5.11 6.92
CA PRO A 196 -16.06 4.81 5.56
C PRO A 196 -17.26 5.67 5.16
N ALA A 197 -17.19 6.31 3.97
CA ALA A 197 -18.13 7.33 3.56
C ALA A 197 -18.82 7.03 2.21
N SER A 198 -18.18 6.34 1.29
CA SER A 198 -18.64 6.21 -0.09
C SER A 198 -18.61 4.77 -0.59
N SER A 199 -19.71 4.32 -1.22
CA SER A 199 -19.75 3.06 -1.99
C SER A 199 -19.30 3.26 -3.45
N GLY A 200 -19.42 4.49 -3.99
CA GLY A 200 -19.09 4.83 -5.37
C GLY A 200 -17.65 5.31 -5.56
N CYS A 201 -17.12 5.14 -6.76
CA CYS A 201 -15.80 5.65 -7.16
C CYS A 201 -15.85 6.17 -8.60
N ASN A 202 -15.08 7.21 -8.89
CA ASN A 202 -14.88 7.74 -10.23
C ASN A 202 -13.54 7.30 -10.86
N ALA A 203 -13.03 6.14 -10.44
CA ALA A 203 -11.87 5.48 -11.02
C ALA A 203 -12.09 3.96 -11.06
N ARG A 204 -11.36 3.27 -11.96
CA ARG A 204 -11.39 1.81 -12.12
C ARG A 204 -9.97 1.24 -12.06
N CYS A 205 -9.29 1.51 -10.94
CA CYS A 205 -7.89 1.16 -10.76
C CYS A 205 -7.66 -0.36 -10.90
N ILE A 206 -6.61 -0.75 -11.62
CA ILE A 206 -6.27 -2.17 -11.80
C ILE A 206 -5.84 -2.86 -10.50
N GLY A 207 -5.34 -2.11 -9.52
CA GLY A 207 -4.98 -2.59 -8.18
C GLY A 207 -5.94 -2.10 -7.09
N CYS A 208 -7.24 -1.96 -7.39
CA CYS A 208 -8.22 -1.51 -6.41
C CYS A 208 -8.38 -2.55 -5.29
N LEU A 209 -8.28 -2.13 -4.03
CA LEU A 209 -8.38 -3.02 -2.87
C LEU A 209 -9.83 -3.42 -2.55
N SER A 210 -10.82 -2.67 -3.02
CA SER A 210 -12.23 -2.84 -2.68
C SER A 210 -13.13 -3.25 -3.84
N GLU A 211 -12.61 -3.27 -5.08
CA GLU A 211 -13.37 -3.68 -6.27
C GLU A 211 -12.41 -4.14 -7.35
N GLN A 212 -12.50 -5.40 -7.73
CA GLN A 212 -11.72 -5.98 -8.81
C GLN A 212 -12.59 -6.24 -10.04
N GLN A 213 -11.95 -6.19 -11.21
CA GLN A 213 -12.60 -6.50 -12.47
C GLN A 213 -12.76 -8.01 -12.64
N GLU A 214 -13.67 -8.42 -13.52
CA GLU A 214 -13.84 -9.81 -13.93
C GLU A 214 -12.51 -10.39 -14.44
N GLY A 215 -12.21 -11.61 -14.06
CA GLY A 215 -10.96 -12.31 -14.39
C GLY A 215 -9.76 -11.95 -13.49
N MET A 216 -9.91 -10.96 -12.59
CA MET A 216 -8.90 -10.63 -11.58
C MET A 216 -9.14 -11.40 -10.28
N PRO A 217 -8.11 -11.59 -9.44
CA PRO A 217 -8.30 -12.14 -8.10
C PRO A 217 -9.30 -11.31 -7.28
N PRO A 218 -9.99 -11.92 -6.32
CA PRO A 218 -10.95 -11.18 -5.50
C PRO A 218 -10.28 -10.00 -4.78
N SER A 219 -11.04 -8.92 -4.59
CA SER A 219 -10.59 -7.76 -3.83
C SER A 219 -10.29 -8.13 -2.37
N SER A 220 -9.29 -7.49 -1.79
CA SER A 220 -8.87 -7.76 -0.41
C SER A 220 -9.81 -7.18 0.64
N HIS A 221 -10.71 -6.28 0.23
CA HIS A 221 -11.76 -5.66 1.05
C HIS A 221 -13.04 -5.57 0.24
N GLU A 222 -14.18 -5.40 0.91
CA GLU A 222 -15.45 -5.05 0.28
C GLU A 222 -15.84 -3.61 0.63
N ARG A 223 -16.42 -2.91 -0.34
CA ARG A 223 -16.94 -1.56 -0.11
C ARG A 223 -18.16 -1.59 0.79
N ILE A 224 -18.30 -0.52 1.59
CA ILE A 224 -19.52 -0.26 2.32
C ILE A 224 -20.70 -0.24 1.34
N ARG A 225 -21.70 -1.05 1.61
CA ARG A 225 -22.88 -1.21 0.71
C ARG A 225 -23.80 -0.02 0.80
N GLN A 226 -24.07 0.41 2.03
CA GLN A 226 -25.01 1.49 2.36
C GLN A 226 -24.22 2.69 2.90
N PRO A 227 -24.07 3.75 2.08
CA PRO A 227 -23.29 4.91 2.51
C PRO A 227 -23.96 5.59 3.71
N PRO A 228 -23.21 5.91 4.78
CA PRO A 228 -23.76 6.53 5.97
C PRO A 228 -24.18 7.98 5.71
N THR A 229 -25.05 8.50 6.57
CA THR A 229 -25.45 9.90 6.63
C THR A 229 -24.30 10.77 7.19
N ALA A 230 -24.43 12.09 7.06
CA ALA A 230 -23.48 13.02 7.66
C ALA A 230 -23.49 12.95 9.19
N GLU A 231 -24.66 12.72 9.78
CA GLU A 231 -24.87 12.55 11.21
C GLU A 231 -24.13 11.31 11.73
N GLU A 232 -24.34 10.17 11.09
CA GLU A 232 -23.69 8.90 11.44
C GLU A 232 -22.16 8.99 11.34
N MET A 233 -21.64 9.62 10.29
CA MET A 233 -20.20 9.86 10.14
C MET A 233 -19.67 10.83 11.20
N GLY A 234 -20.38 11.93 11.43
CA GLY A 234 -20.00 12.95 12.39
C GLY A 234 -20.00 12.44 13.83
N GLU A 235 -20.93 11.56 14.18
CA GLU A 235 -21.02 10.93 15.49
C GLU A 235 -19.81 10.04 15.77
N VAL A 236 -19.51 9.09 14.88
CA VAL A 236 -18.34 8.20 15.02
C VAL A 236 -17.03 8.99 15.03
N ALA A 237 -16.91 10.02 14.17
CA ALA A 237 -15.74 10.89 14.14
C ALA A 237 -15.58 11.65 15.47
N ALA A 238 -16.64 12.27 15.98
CA ALA A 238 -16.60 13.01 17.24
C ALA A 238 -16.27 12.12 18.44
N GLU A 239 -16.87 10.94 18.52
CA GLU A 239 -16.60 9.96 19.57
C GLU A 239 -15.12 9.56 19.59
N HIS A 240 -14.58 9.18 18.42
CA HIS A 240 -13.17 8.79 18.33
C HIS A 240 -12.23 9.95 18.68
N LEU A 241 -12.47 11.15 18.12
CA LEU A 241 -11.63 12.33 18.37
C LEU A 241 -11.64 12.77 19.84
N ALA A 242 -12.75 12.61 20.55
CA ALA A 242 -12.90 12.99 21.94
C ALA A 242 -12.27 11.98 22.91
N ASN A 243 -12.38 10.68 22.61
CA ASN A 243 -12.11 9.62 23.58
C ASN A 243 -10.86 8.78 23.25
N ALA A 244 -10.35 8.83 22.02
CA ALA A 244 -9.18 8.03 21.65
C ALA A 244 -7.91 8.50 22.33
N ARG A 245 -6.98 7.56 22.50
CA ARG A 245 -5.65 7.80 23.09
C ARG A 245 -4.58 7.75 22.01
N GLY A 246 -3.42 8.32 22.31
CA GLY A 246 -2.27 8.32 21.40
C GLY A 246 -2.29 9.47 20.41
N ARG A 247 -2.07 9.19 19.14
CA ARG A 247 -2.02 10.18 18.05
C ARG A 247 -3.37 10.28 17.39
N VAL A 248 -4.29 10.92 18.05
CA VAL A 248 -5.71 10.92 17.72
C VAL A 248 -6.00 11.57 16.38
N MET A 249 -6.57 10.79 15.48
CA MET A 249 -7.07 11.25 14.19
C MET A 249 -8.20 10.34 13.69
N VAL A 250 -8.99 10.83 12.77
CA VAL A 250 -9.94 10.05 11.97
C VAL A 250 -9.68 10.26 10.50
N SER A 251 -9.92 9.24 9.69
CA SER A 251 -9.67 9.29 8.25
C SER A 251 -10.88 8.76 7.47
N PHE A 252 -11.36 9.57 6.54
CA PHE A 252 -12.22 9.15 5.43
C PHE A 252 -11.36 8.56 4.31
N GLY A 253 -11.91 7.72 3.43
CA GLY A 253 -11.17 7.17 2.28
C GLY A 253 -10.29 5.96 2.62
N GLN A 254 -10.85 4.99 3.31
CA GLN A 254 -10.15 3.75 3.64
C GLN A 254 -10.30 2.69 2.53
N GLY A 255 -9.58 1.57 2.65
CA GLY A 255 -9.61 0.48 1.66
C GLY A 255 -10.97 -0.20 1.49
N CYS A 256 -11.92 0.01 2.40
CA CYS A 256 -13.27 -0.56 2.40
C CYS A 256 -14.35 0.37 1.82
N GLU A 257 -13.95 1.35 1.05
CA GLU A 257 -14.87 2.30 0.41
C GLU A 257 -14.40 2.69 -1.00
N GLY A 258 -15.23 3.47 -1.70
CA GLY A 258 -14.91 4.09 -2.97
C GLY A 258 -14.12 5.40 -2.83
N GLU A 259 -14.43 6.39 -3.67
CA GLU A 259 -13.82 7.72 -3.57
C GLU A 259 -14.65 8.63 -2.66
N PRO A 260 -14.14 9.04 -1.49
CA PRO A 260 -14.90 9.81 -0.51
C PRO A 260 -15.31 11.19 -1.02
N THR A 261 -14.49 11.85 -1.84
CA THR A 261 -14.80 13.19 -2.34
C THR A 261 -16.01 13.23 -3.29
N THR A 262 -16.48 12.10 -3.80
CA THR A 262 -17.76 12.02 -4.52
C THR A 262 -18.97 12.34 -3.62
N ARG A 263 -18.79 12.22 -2.31
CA ARG A 263 -19.77 12.55 -1.26
C ARG A 263 -19.31 13.73 -0.38
N TRP A 264 -18.56 14.65 -0.94
CA TRP A 264 -17.95 15.74 -0.18
C TRP A 264 -18.92 16.60 0.62
N ARG A 265 -20.19 16.76 0.18
CA ARG A 265 -21.18 17.57 0.90
C ARG A 265 -21.55 16.93 2.24
N GLU A 266 -21.78 15.62 2.24
CA GLU A 266 -22.07 14.84 3.43
C GLU A 266 -20.87 14.80 4.36
N ILE A 267 -19.68 14.59 3.81
CA ILE A 267 -18.43 14.58 4.59
C ILE A 267 -18.15 15.97 5.19
N ALA A 268 -18.35 17.06 4.43
CA ALA A 268 -18.20 18.43 4.97
C ALA A 268 -19.15 18.71 6.13
N LYS A 269 -20.40 18.20 6.04
CA LYS A 269 -21.37 18.29 7.16
C LYS A 269 -20.91 17.42 8.34
N ALA A 270 -20.46 16.20 8.12
CA ALA A 270 -19.92 15.33 9.15
C ALA A 270 -18.72 15.94 9.89
N ILE A 271 -17.81 16.58 9.15
CA ILE A 271 -16.64 17.29 9.71
C ILE A 271 -17.13 18.43 10.64
N ARG A 272 -18.11 19.24 10.22
CA ARG A 272 -18.64 20.30 11.08
C ARG A 272 -19.29 19.75 12.35
N ILE A 273 -20.11 18.70 12.23
CA ILE A 273 -20.71 18.02 13.39
C ILE A 273 -19.63 17.52 14.35
N ALA A 274 -18.57 16.91 13.84
CA ALA A 274 -17.45 16.47 14.68
C ALA A 274 -16.74 17.65 15.37
N ARG A 275 -16.49 18.74 14.64
CA ARG A 275 -15.80 19.93 15.16
C ARG A 275 -16.64 20.74 16.14
N GLU A 276 -17.96 20.75 16.01
CA GLU A 276 -18.88 21.33 17.01
C GLU A 276 -18.80 20.59 18.35
N ARG A 277 -18.56 19.27 18.33
CA ARG A 277 -18.48 18.44 19.54
C ARG A 277 -17.07 18.41 20.15
N THR A 278 -16.01 18.53 19.33
CA THR A 278 -14.63 18.47 19.82
C THR A 278 -13.64 19.18 18.89
N ALA A 279 -12.73 19.95 19.50
CA ALA A 279 -11.56 20.52 18.80
C ALA A 279 -10.34 19.58 18.79
N SER A 280 -10.42 18.42 19.49
CA SER A 280 -9.32 17.50 19.64
C SER A 280 -9.02 16.72 18.36
N GLY A 281 -7.79 16.22 18.25
CA GLY A 281 -7.34 15.36 17.17
C GLY A 281 -7.35 16.00 15.79
N SER A 282 -7.04 15.25 14.76
CA SER A 282 -7.04 15.71 13.37
C SER A 282 -7.96 14.88 12.47
N ILE A 283 -8.55 15.53 11.49
CA ILE A 283 -9.44 14.92 10.50
C ILE A 283 -8.72 14.87 9.17
N HIS A 284 -8.66 13.67 8.59
CA HIS A 284 -7.97 13.38 7.35
C HIS A 284 -8.93 12.86 6.27
N VAL A 285 -8.57 13.05 5.00
CA VAL A 285 -9.19 12.37 3.86
C VAL A 285 -8.13 11.70 3.00
N ASN A 286 -8.35 10.44 2.66
CA ASN A 286 -7.59 9.72 1.64
C ASN A 286 -8.41 9.76 0.35
N THR A 287 -7.84 10.25 -0.74
CA THR A 287 -8.59 10.51 -1.97
C THR A 287 -7.73 10.25 -3.20
N ASN A 288 -8.36 9.97 -4.32
CA ASN A 288 -7.70 9.99 -5.62
C ASN A 288 -7.38 11.41 -6.13
N GLY A 289 -7.86 12.44 -5.40
CA GLY A 289 -7.59 13.83 -5.73
C GLY A 289 -8.36 14.36 -6.95
N SER A 290 -9.37 13.67 -7.42
CA SER A 290 -10.10 13.98 -8.67
C SER A 290 -10.89 15.28 -8.63
N LEU A 291 -11.30 15.77 -7.45
CA LEU A 291 -12.26 16.85 -7.28
C LEU A 291 -11.67 18.03 -6.47
N PRO A 292 -10.90 18.95 -7.10
CA PRO A 292 -10.22 20.06 -6.40
C PRO A 292 -11.17 20.95 -5.60
N ARG A 293 -12.34 21.31 -6.17
CA ARG A 293 -13.35 22.14 -5.47
C ARG A 293 -13.93 21.43 -4.24
N ALA A 294 -14.19 20.12 -4.35
CA ALA A 294 -14.68 19.31 -3.24
C ALA A 294 -13.64 19.28 -2.11
N LEU A 295 -12.37 19.04 -2.44
CA LEU A 295 -11.30 19.03 -1.44
C LEU A 295 -11.16 20.39 -0.74
N GLY A 296 -11.23 21.50 -1.47
CA GLY A 296 -11.24 22.85 -0.89
C GLY A 296 -12.38 23.06 0.11
N ALA A 297 -13.60 22.62 -0.23
CA ALA A 297 -14.76 22.70 0.66
C ALA A 297 -14.60 21.83 1.92
N LEU A 298 -13.91 20.71 1.85
CA LEU A 298 -13.60 19.90 3.04
C LEU A 298 -12.64 20.63 3.98
N PHE A 299 -11.62 21.31 3.46
CA PHE A 299 -10.74 22.14 4.27
C PHE A 299 -11.49 23.31 4.91
N ASP A 300 -12.41 23.96 4.18
CA ASP A 300 -13.27 25.02 4.71
C ASP A 300 -14.24 24.50 5.81
N ALA A 301 -14.54 23.21 5.81
CA ALA A 301 -15.34 22.56 6.84
C ALA A 301 -14.55 22.16 8.10
N GLY A 302 -13.21 22.22 8.09
CA GLY A 302 -12.36 21.85 9.22
C GLY A 302 -11.51 20.58 9.02
N LEU A 303 -11.28 20.18 7.76
CA LEU A 303 -10.29 19.13 7.41
C LEU A 303 -8.87 19.64 7.72
N ASP A 304 -8.02 18.78 8.27
CA ASP A 304 -6.63 19.14 8.61
C ASP A 304 -5.60 18.64 7.60
N ALA A 305 -5.86 17.49 7.02
CA ALA A 305 -4.90 16.82 6.14
C ALA A 305 -5.58 16.04 5.03
N CYS A 306 -4.91 15.94 3.90
CA CYS A 306 -5.28 14.98 2.86
C CYS A 306 -4.11 14.08 2.48
N ARG A 307 -4.45 12.87 2.05
CA ARG A 307 -3.51 11.92 1.47
C ARG A 307 -3.99 11.57 0.07
N ILE A 308 -3.25 12.04 -0.93
CA ILE A 308 -3.60 11.88 -2.34
C ILE A 308 -2.88 10.65 -2.90
N SER A 309 -3.64 9.72 -3.48
CA SER A 309 -3.12 8.49 -4.06
C SER A 309 -2.53 8.72 -5.45
N MET A 310 -1.32 8.18 -5.68
CA MET A 310 -0.60 8.31 -6.93
C MET A 310 0.31 7.09 -7.15
N ASN A 311 0.42 6.62 -8.39
CA ASN A 311 1.39 5.58 -8.78
C ASN A 311 2.53 6.16 -9.63
N SER A 312 2.28 7.25 -10.32
CA SER A 312 3.21 7.89 -11.27
C SER A 312 2.90 9.38 -11.45
N ALA A 313 3.93 10.17 -11.72
CA ALA A 313 3.82 11.56 -12.18
C ALA A 313 3.75 11.67 -13.72
N SER A 314 3.74 10.55 -14.44
CA SER A 314 3.43 10.49 -15.88
C SER A 314 1.92 10.38 -16.08
N PRO A 315 1.28 11.27 -16.88
CA PRO A 315 -0.14 11.16 -17.17
C PRO A 315 -0.52 9.81 -17.77
N ASP A 316 0.25 9.32 -18.73
CA ASP A 316 -0.06 8.08 -19.44
C ASP A 316 -0.06 6.86 -18.50
N LEU A 317 0.92 6.76 -17.59
CA LEU A 317 0.97 5.67 -16.63
C LEU A 317 -0.05 5.85 -15.50
N TYR A 318 -0.32 7.09 -15.08
CA TYR A 318 -1.39 7.40 -14.14
C TYR A 318 -2.75 6.94 -14.68
N ASP A 319 -3.10 7.36 -15.89
CA ASP A 319 -4.38 7.07 -16.54
C ASP A 319 -4.53 5.57 -16.80
N ALA A 320 -3.47 4.90 -17.24
CA ALA A 320 -3.49 3.46 -17.48
C ALA A 320 -3.73 2.64 -16.19
N TYR A 321 -3.22 3.10 -15.05
CA TYR A 321 -3.42 2.43 -13.76
C TYR A 321 -4.76 2.79 -13.11
N TYR A 322 -5.07 4.09 -13.00
CA TYR A 322 -6.28 4.56 -12.29
C TYR A 322 -7.54 4.47 -13.13
N ARG A 323 -7.43 4.51 -14.47
CA ARG A 323 -8.58 4.52 -15.41
C ARG A 323 -9.64 5.53 -14.96
N PRO A 324 -9.27 6.82 -14.88
CA PRO A 324 -10.08 7.88 -14.30
C PRO A 324 -11.34 8.14 -15.15
N ILE A 325 -12.44 8.50 -14.48
CA ILE A 325 -13.71 8.83 -15.10
C ILE A 325 -14.01 10.30 -14.88
N GLY A 326 -13.88 11.13 -15.93
CA GLY A 326 -14.16 12.55 -15.88
C GLY A 326 -13.12 13.43 -15.21
N TYR A 327 -11.90 12.95 -15.00
CA TYR A 327 -10.77 13.71 -14.48
C TYR A 327 -9.45 13.14 -15.01
N GLY A 328 -8.33 13.81 -14.76
CA GLY A 328 -6.98 13.34 -15.10
C GLY A 328 -5.94 13.80 -14.08
N LEU A 329 -4.67 13.46 -14.32
CA LEU A 329 -3.57 13.81 -13.40
C LEU A 329 -3.48 15.33 -13.13
N ALA A 330 -3.84 16.17 -14.11
CA ALA A 330 -3.86 17.62 -13.92
C ALA A 330 -4.84 18.07 -12.83
N ASP A 331 -5.99 17.40 -12.68
CA ASP A 331 -6.96 17.67 -11.62
C ASP A 331 -6.40 17.26 -10.26
N VAL A 332 -5.70 16.13 -10.22
CA VAL A 332 -5.04 15.63 -9.00
C VAL A 332 -3.98 16.63 -8.52
N VAL A 333 -3.15 17.16 -9.43
CA VAL A 333 -2.16 18.18 -9.11
C VAL A 333 -2.84 19.48 -8.64
N ARG A 334 -3.97 19.87 -9.24
CA ARG A 334 -4.77 21.00 -8.74
C ARG A 334 -5.28 20.77 -7.33
N SER A 335 -5.76 19.57 -7.02
CA SER A 335 -6.18 19.20 -5.66
C SER A 335 -5.03 19.31 -4.64
N MET A 336 -3.83 18.92 -5.02
CA MET A 336 -2.65 19.08 -4.16
C MET A 336 -2.36 20.56 -3.87
N ARG A 337 -2.43 21.43 -4.89
CA ARG A 337 -2.24 22.89 -4.73
C ARG A 337 -3.32 23.50 -3.85
N VAL A 338 -4.59 23.15 -4.08
CA VAL A 338 -5.71 23.59 -3.22
C VAL A 338 -5.48 23.20 -1.76
N ALA A 339 -5.02 21.98 -1.48
CA ALA A 339 -4.70 21.58 -0.12
C ALA A 339 -3.63 22.47 0.53
N LYS A 340 -2.58 22.84 -0.22
CA LYS A 340 -1.52 23.73 0.27
C LYS A 340 -1.99 25.19 0.43
N GLU A 341 -2.79 25.70 -0.50
CA GLU A 341 -3.42 27.04 -0.41
C GLU A 341 -4.32 27.17 0.82
N LYS A 342 -5.00 26.09 1.20
CA LYS A 342 -5.82 26.01 2.42
C LYS A 342 -5.02 25.76 3.71
N GLY A 343 -3.68 25.73 3.64
CA GLY A 343 -2.81 25.45 4.79
C GLY A 343 -2.83 24.01 5.29
N GLY A 344 -3.41 23.10 4.51
CA GLY A 344 -3.53 21.69 4.85
C GLY A 344 -2.20 20.94 4.82
N TYR A 345 -2.11 19.88 5.60
CA TYR A 345 -1.01 18.93 5.51
C TYR A 345 -1.25 17.96 4.34
N LEU A 346 -0.35 17.98 3.38
CA LEU A 346 -0.45 17.19 2.17
C LEU A 346 0.48 15.99 2.19
N SER A 347 -0.09 14.78 2.16
CA SER A 347 0.63 13.53 1.96
C SER A 347 0.38 12.97 0.56
N LEU A 348 1.41 12.44 -0.09
CA LEU A 348 1.26 11.53 -1.22
C LEU A 348 1.21 10.09 -0.70
N ASN A 349 0.22 9.34 -1.14
CA ASN A 349 0.19 7.89 -1.03
C ASN A 349 0.80 7.33 -2.32
N LEU A 350 2.14 7.29 -2.37
CA LEU A 350 2.89 6.88 -3.55
C LEU A 350 2.97 5.35 -3.63
N LEU A 351 2.23 4.79 -4.58
CA LEU A 351 2.27 3.36 -4.88
C LEU A 351 3.57 3.03 -5.59
N THR A 352 4.58 2.57 -4.85
CA THR A 352 5.92 2.30 -5.35
C THR A 352 6.03 0.91 -5.98
N PHE A 353 6.65 0.86 -7.15
CA PHE A 353 6.93 -0.39 -7.85
C PHE A 353 8.38 -0.36 -8.38
N PRO A 354 9.28 -1.23 -7.84
CA PRO A 354 10.68 -1.28 -8.27
C PRO A 354 10.83 -1.54 -9.77
N GLY A 355 11.65 -0.73 -10.45
CA GLY A 355 11.85 -0.81 -11.89
C GLY A 355 10.84 0.00 -12.72
N VAL A 356 9.92 0.71 -12.07
CA VAL A 356 8.99 1.65 -12.71
C VAL A 356 9.03 3.00 -12.01
N THR A 357 8.64 3.06 -10.73
CA THR A 357 8.57 4.30 -9.95
C THR A 357 9.96 4.95 -9.77
N ASP A 358 11.01 4.16 -9.79
CA ASP A 358 12.41 4.58 -9.64
C ASP A 358 13.21 4.66 -10.95
N ARG A 359 12.54 4.67 -12.13
CA ARG A 359 13.22 5.01 -13.39
C ARG A 359 13.63 6.48 -13.38
N GLU A 360 14.77 6.80 -14.02
CA GLU A 360 15.38 8.15 -14.00
C GLU A 360 14.36 9.25 -14.30
N GLU A 361 13.63 9.15 -15.40
CA GLU A 361 12.66 10.16 -15.79
C GLU A 361 11.48 10.26 -14.82
N GLU A 362 10.95 9.13 -14.32
CA GLU A 362 9.86 9.13 -13.36
C GLU A 362 10.30 9.70 -12.00
N ALA A 363 11.48 9.34 -11.54
CA ALA A 363 12.07 9.91 -10.33
C ALA A 363 12.25 11.43 -10.43
N GLU A 364 12.68 11.94 -11.58
CA GLU A 364 12.81 13.37 -11.83
C GLU A 364 11.44 14.08 -11.82
N ARG A 365 10.43 13.51 -12.47
CA ARG A 365 9.05 14.02 -12.48
C ARG A 365 8.47 14.07 -11.06
N LEU A 366 8.65 13.00 -10.28
CA LEU A 366 8.21 12.93 -8.89
C LEU A 366 8.93 13.96 -8.00
N CYS A 367 10.24 14.11 -8.17
CA CYS A 367 11.02 15.13 -7.44
C CYS A 367 10.53 16.56 -7.75
N ARG A 368 10.31 16.89 -9.03
CA ARG A 368 9.73 18.18 -9.43
C ARG A 368 8.34 18.37 -8.82
N LEU A 369 7.45 17.40 -8.95
CA LEU A 369 6.10 17.51 -8.40
C LEU A 369 6.12 17.77 -6.89
N VAL A 370 6.91 17.01 -6.14
CA VAL A 370 7.00 17.14 -4.68
C VAL A 370 7.54 18.51 -4.26
N ALA A 371 8.53 19.03 -5.00
CA ALA A 371 9.12 20.36 -4.74
C ALA A 371 8.15 21.49 -5.12
N ASP A 372 7.58 21.46 -6.33
CA ASP A 372 6.72 22.53 -6.88
C ASP A 372 5.42 22.68 -6.10
N VAL A 373 4.84 21.58 -5.67
CA VAL A 373 3.59 21.60 -4.89
C VAL A 373 3.86 21.85 -3.40
N GLY A 374 5.04 21.52 -2.91
CA GLY A 374 5.37 21.63 -1.49
C GLY A 374 4.77 20.51 -0.65
N VAL A 375 4.85 19.27 -1.13
CA VAL A 375 4.36 18.08 -0.42
C VAL A 375 5.05 17.96 0.95
N ASP A 376 4.27 17.64 2.00
CA ASP A 376 4.78 17.53 3.37
C ASP A 376 5.26 16.10 3.68
N GLN A 377 4.60 15.11 3.09
CA GLN A 377 4.94 13.70 3.32
C GLN A 377 4.75 12.86 2.05
N VAL A 378 5.66 11.93 1.81
CA VAL A 378 5.44 10.82 0.88
C VAL A 378 5.34 9.52 1.68
N GLN A 379 4.18 8.88 1.61
CA GLN A 379 3.99 7.53 2.11
C GLN A 379 4.32 6.55 0.98
N THR A 380 5.45 5.86 1.13
CA THR A 380 5.85 4.82 0.17
C THR A 380 5.02 3.56 0.42
N ARG A 381 4.07 3.28 -0.47
CA ARG A 381 3.22 2.08 -0.41
C ARG A 381 3.70 1.06 -1.43
N SER A 382 3.97 -0.14 -1.00
CA SER A 382 4.23 -1.22 -1.93
C SER A 382 2.95 -1.53 -2.70
N LEU A 383 2.96 -1.36 -4.01
CA LEU A 383 1.79 -1.61 -4.86
C LEU A 383 1.40 -3.09 -4.79
N ALA A 384 0.21 -3.36 -4.25
CA ALA A 384 -0.30 -4.70 -4.02
C ALA A 384 -1.00 -5.24 -5.27
N ILE A 385 -0.22 -5.68 -6.24
CA ILE A 385 -0.69 -6.22 -7.52
C ILE A 385 0.27 -7.30 -8.01
N ASP A 386 -0.22 -8.24 -8.82
CA ASP A 386 0.65 -9.15 -9.55
C ASP A 386 1.68 -8.35 -10.37
N PRO A 387 3.00 -8.56 -10.15
CA PRO A 387 4.03 -7.81 -10.86
C PRO A 387 3.92 -7.86 -12.37
N ASP A 388 3.50 -9.00 -12.94
CA ASP A 388 3.36 -9.14 -14.39
C ASP A 388 2.19 -8.31 -14.93
N VAL A 389 1.04 -8.31 -14.23
CA VAL A 389 -0.12 -7.49 -14.60
C VAL A 389 0.21 -6.00 -14.57
N TYR A 390 0.99 -5.55 -13.59
CA TYR A 390 1.41 -4.15 -13.56
C TYR A 390 2.41 -3.82 -14.67
N MET A 391 3.35 -4.72 -14.95
CA MET A 391 4.32 -4.53 -16.03
C MET A 391 3.67 -4.50 -17.42
N ASP A 392 2.61 -5.27 -17.67
CA ASP A 392 1.85 -5.22 -18.93
C ASP A 392 1.27 -3.80 -19.18
N VAL A 393 0.93 -3.08 -18.11
CA VAL A 393 0.47 -1.68 -18.19
C VAL A 393 1.64 -0.69 -18.26
N ALA A 394 2.70 -0.91 -17.50
CA ALA A 394 3.76 0.06 -17.30
C ALA A 394 4.89 -0.01 -18.34
N ARG A 395 5.02 -1.12 -19.09
CA ARG A 395 6.14 -1.36 -20.00
C ARG A 395 6.33 -0.25 -21.04
N GLU A 396 5.24 0.18 -21.65
CA GLU A 396 5.24 1.22 -22.69
C GLU A 396 4.97 2.63 -22.16
N ARG A 397 4.50 2.76 -20.91
CA ARG A 397 4.00 4.02 -20.31
C ARG A 397 4.82 4.50 -19.13
N GLY A 398 5.68 3.66 -18.58
CA GLY A 398 6.64 4.05 -17.55
C GLY A 398 7.69 5.01 -18.12
N GLY A 399 8.23 5.86 -17.25
CA GLY A 399 9.28 6.80 -17.63
C GLY A 399 10.50 6.11 -18.27
N ALA A 400 11.23 6.84 -19.10
CA ALA A 400 12.46 6.37 -19.71
C ALA A 400 13.63 6.29 -18.70
N GLY A 401 14.74 5.71 -19.13
CA GLY A 401 15.95 5.58 -18.34
C GLY A 401 16.02 4.31 -17.51
N ARG A 402 17.10 4.16 -16.77
CA ARG A 402 17.35 2.98 -15.91
C ARG A 402 16.77 3.18 -14.53
N PRO A 403 16.36 2.09 -13.84
CA PRO A 403 16.00 2.16 -12.44
C PRO A 403 17.20 2.62 -11.58
N ILE A 404 16.99 3.67 -10.79
CA ILE A 404 18.01 4.19 -9.87
C ILE A 404 17.99 3.48 -8.51
N GLY A 405 16.97 2.68 -8.24
CA GLY A 405 16.70 1.99 -6.99
C GLY A 405 15.81 2.81 -6.03
N ILE A 406 14.89 2.12 -5.35
CA ILE A 406 13.93 2.76 -4.42
C ILE A 406 14.63 3.54 -3.30
N ARG A 407 15.75 3.03 -2.77
CA ARG A 407 16.53 3.74 -1.74
C ARG A 407 17.07 5.08 -2.25
N LYS A 408 17.55 5.12 -3.48
CA LYS A 408 18.04 6.36 -4.11
C LYS A 408 16.88 7.29 -4.43
N LEU A 409 15.76 6.79 -4.96
CA LEU A 409 14.54 7.59 -5.15
C LEU A 409 14.13 8.32 -3.86
N VAL A 410 14.09 7.63 -2.72
CA VAL A 410 13.78 8.24 -1.42
C VAL A 410 14.79 9.33 -1.05
N ALA A 411 16.07 9.13 -1.33
CA ALA A 411 17.10 10.15 -1.08
C ALA A 411 16.93 11.38 -1.98
N GLU A 412 16.62 11.18 -3.28
CA GLU A 412 16.37 12.26 -4.24
C GLU A 412 15.13 13.08 -3.87
N LEU A 413 14.02 12.42 -3.48
CA LEU A 413 12.82 13.10 -3.00
C LEU A 413 13.10 14.01 -1.80
N LYS A 414 13.88 13.53 -0.82
CA LYS A 414 14.30 14.34 0.34
C LYS A 414 15.20 15.51 -0.05
N ARG A 415 16.05 15.32 -1.06
CA ARG A 415 16.93 16.39 -1.59
C ARG A 415 16.09 17.46 -2.32
N ALA A 416 15.13 17.02 -3.15
CA ALA A 416 14.26 17.91 -3.91
C ALA A 416 13.36 18.76 -2.99
N ARG A 417 12.93 18.21 -1.85
CA ARG A 417 12.09 18.90 -0.87
C ARG A 417 12.71 18.76 0.53
N PRO A 418 13.55 19.68 0.98
CA PRO A 418 14.04 19.70 2.35
C PRO A 418 12.88 19.72 3.35
N GLY A 419 12.96 18.89 4.39
CA GLY A 419 11.88 18.73 5.37
C GLY A 419 10.79 17.73 4.97
N LEU A 420 10.84 17.14 3.76
CA LEU A 420 9.93 16.07 3.36
C LEU A 420 10.01 14.87 4.30
N VAL A 421 8.85 14.46 4.81
CA VAL A 421 8.73 13.23 5.59
C VAL A 421 8.56 12.04 4.66
N ILE A 422 9.38 11.02 4.83
CA ILE A 422 9.15 9.71 4.20
C ILE A 422 8.65 8.76 5.28
N GLY A 423 7.54 8.08 5.02
CA GLY A 423 6.97 7.16 6.00
C GLY A 423 5.80 6.35 5.43
N ASN A 424 5.13 5.60 6.28
CA ASN A 424 4.00 4.73 5.92
C ASN A 424 2.72 5.07 6.69
N PHE A 425 2.80 5.91 7.72
CA PHE A 425 1.67 6.23 8.60
C PHE A 425 1.30 7.70 8.51
N SER A 426 0.02 7.99 8.72
CA SER A 426 -0.51 9.35 8.85
C SER A 426 0.11 10.08 10.03
N ARG A 427 0.13 11.42 9.98
CA ARG A 427 0.71 12.29 11.01
C ARG A 427 -0.39 13.14 11.65
N ALA A 428 -0.60 12.98 12.95
CA ALA A 428 -1.50 13.85 13.71
C ALA A 428 -1.00 15.30 13.76
N MET A 429 -1.92 16.27 13.94
CA MET A 429 -1.59 17.71 13.98
C MET A 429 -0.51 18.07 15.01
N LYS A 430 -0.57 17.50 16.22
CA LYS A 430 0.43 17.71 17.28
C LYS A 430 1.84 17.28 16.88
N GLU A 431 1.99 16.30 15.99
CA GLU A 431 3.30 15.86 15.51
C GLU A 431 3.92 16.82 14.50
N ARG A 432 3.11 17.65 13.85
CA ARG A 432 3.56 18.65 12.88
C ARG A 432 4.08 19.91 13.55
N ALA A 433 3.51 20.27 14.71
CA ALA A 433 3.88 21.46 15.46
C ALA A 433 5.20 21.30 16.23
N SER A 434 5.69 20.09 16.43
CA SER A 434 6.92 19.79 17.16
C SER A 434 8.19 19.71 16.30
N ARG A 435 8.13 20.22 15.07
CA ARG A 435 9.25 20.34 14.12
C ARG A 435 9.46 21.83 13.77
#